data_e0000f4e334badb469f8173c9392ef14
#
_entry.id   e0000f4e334badb469f8173c9392ef14
#
_cell.length_a   1.000
_cell.length_b   1.000
_cell.length_c   1.000
_cell.angle_alpha   90.00
_cell.angle_beta   90.00
_cell.angle_gamma   90.00
#
_symmetry.space_group_name_H-M   'P 1'
#
loop_
_entity.id
_entity.type
_entity.pdbx_description
1 polymer ?
#
loop_
_entity_poly.entity_id
_entity_poly.type
_entity_poly.pdbx_seq_one_letter_code
_entity_poly.pdbx_strand_id
1 'polypeptide(L)'
;GAKASLRHFVDGKKIPEGLSEFTLSADKTWTFNDGLVIDTAVTFTNNGTLVSAITAVRQPKGTSYDVYANGTPIEITAYSTDSVKITKQGKTAVAFKVPSTSKIYGGAKESTVASTSINMISGTVRTMLGGGNSTKSDTPADVTGKISIQIQKDATVSYLLVGSGYRYSKANEVYIDI
;
A
#
# COMPACT_ATOMS: atom_id res chain seq x y z
N GLY A 1 8.37 -9.18 -24.70
CA GLY A 1 8.24 -8.28 -23.58
C GLY A 1 7.04 -8.63 -22.72
N ALA A 2 7.22 -8.65 -21.41
CA ALA A 2 6.13 -8.88 -20.48
C ALA A 2 5.09 -7.76 -20.63
N LYS A 3 3.84 -8.14 -20.86
CA LYS A 3 2.73 -7.18 -20.90
C LYS A 3 2.44 -6.71 -19.49
N ALA A 4 2.53 -5.43 -19.27
CA ALA A 4 2.12 -4.80 -18.05
C ALA A 4 0.60 -4.78 -17.94
N SER A 5 0.03 -5.22 -16.83
CA SER A 5 -1.38 -5.04 -16.54
C SER A 5 -1.55 -4.13 -15.34
N LEU A 6 -2.11 -2.96 -15.56
CA LEU A 6 -2.65 -2.13 -14.51
C LEU A 6 -4.08 -2.58 -14.23
N ARG A 7 -4.33 -3.00 -12.99
CA ARG A 7 -5.67 -3.36 -12.54
C ARG A 7 -6.09 -2.41 -11.45
N HIS A 8 -7.25 -1.80 -11.60
CA HIS A 8 -7.89 -1.08 -10.52
C HIS A 8 -9.14 -1.85 -10.06
N PHE A 9 -9.40 -1.81 -8.77
CA PHE A 9 -10.53 -2.53 -8.18
C PHE A 9 -11.80 -1.68 -8.08
N VAL A 10 -11.86 -0.56 -8.81
CA VAL A 10 -13.01 0.31 -8.80
C VAL A 10 -13.50 0.57 -10.20
N ASP A 11 -14.82 0.52 -10.35
CA ASP A 11 -15.56 0.87 -11.55
C ASP A 11 -15.32 -0.03 -12.76
N GLY A 12 -14.65 -1.17 -12.62
CA GLY A 12 -14.38 -2.09 -13.72
C GLY A 12 -13.57 -1.48 -14.87
N LYS A 13 -13.02 -0.28 -14.70
CA LYS A 13 -12.21 0.37 -15.73
C LYS A 13 -10.82 -0.24 -15.75
N LYS A 14 -10.49 -0.86 -16.84
CA LYS A 14 -9.13 -1.31 -17.13
C LYS A 14 -8.32 -0.13 -17.65
N ILE A 15 -7.15 0.11 -17.08
CA ILE A 15 -6.14 0.93 -17.74
C ILE A 15 -5.61 0.17 -18.95
N PRO A 16 -5.26 0.85 -20.06
CA PRO A 16 -4.93 0.19 -21.32
C PRO A 16 -3.91 -0.94 -21.15
N GLU A 17 -4.21 -2.10 -21.70
CA GLU A 17 -3.29 -3.23 -21.72
C GLU A 17 -2.09 -2.92 -22.59
N GLY A 18 -0.91 -3.33 -22.18
CA GLY A 18 0.30 -3.26 -22.98
C GLY A 18 1.21 -2.08 -22.72
N LEU A 19 0.91 -1.22 -21.74
CA LEU A 19 1.82 -0.16 -21.32
C LEU A 19 2.94 -0.73 -20.42
N SER A 20 4.19 -0.48 -20.77
CA SER A 20 5.36 -0.76 -19.94
C SER A 20 5.73 0.42 -19.03
N GLU A 21 5.31 1.61 -19.38
CA GLU A 21 5.52 2.84 -18.64
C GLU A 21 4.23 3.62 -18.53
N PHE A 22 4.03 4.21 -17.37
CA PHE A 22 2.85 5.01 -17.11
C PHE A 22 3.24 6.23 -16.26
N THR A 23 2.90 7.41 -16.76
CA THR A 23 3.16 8.67 -16.06
C THR A 23 1.85 9.42 -15.83
N LEU A 24 1.58 9.74 -14.58
CA LEU A 24 0.54 10.69 -14.22
C LEU A 24 1.17 12.09 -14.25
N SER A 25 0.73 12.91 -15.19
CA SER A 25 1.27 14.27 -15.39
C SER A 25 0.91 15.21 -14.24
N ALA A 26 1.72 16.25 -14.04
CA ALA A 26 1.61 17.18 -12.92
C ALA A 26 0.25 17.91 -12.81
N ASP A 27 -0.42 18.12 -13.94
CA ASP A 27 -1.71 18.79 -14.03
C ASP A 27 -2.92 17.83 -13.93
N LYS A 28 -2.68 16.54 -13.78
CA LYS A 28 -3.73 15.52 -13.74
C LYS A 28 -3.99 14.97 -12.35
N THR A 29 -5.25 14.71 -12.10
CA THR A 29 -5.71 13.98 -10.91
C THR A 29 -6.38 12.68 -11.34
N TRP A 30 -5.93 11.57 -10.77
CA TRP A 30 -6.57 10.27 -10.92
C TRP A 30 -7.14 9.81 -9.62
N THR A 31 -8.39 9.36 -9.66
CA THR A 31 -9.11 8.88 -8.47
C THR A 31 -9.51 7.43 -8.66
N PHE A 32 -9.10 6.60 -7.69
CA PHE A 32 -9.46 5.19 -7.56
C PHE A 32 -10.01 4.97 -6.16
N ASN A 33 -11.31 4.79 -6.05
CA ASN A 33 -11.97 4.76 -4.74
C ASN A 33 -11.65 3.51 -3.90
N ASP A 34 -11.37 2.36 -4.51
CA ASP A 34 -11.13 1.10 -3.80
C ASP A 34 -9.69 0.60 -3.89
N GLY A 35 -8.89 1.12 -4.79
CA GLY A 35 -7.49 0.76 -4.89
C GLY A 35 -7.00 0.53 -6.31
N LEU A 36 -5.69 0.51 -6.44
CA LEU A 36 -4.97 0.33 -7.70
C LEU A 36 -3.92 -0.76 -7.52
N VAL A 37 -3.91 -1.75 -8.39
CA VAL A 37 -2.83 -2.74 -8.46
C VAL A 37 -1.96 -2.49 -9.67
N ILE A 38 -0.67 -2.28 -9.44
CA ILE A 38 0.33 -2.08 -10.48
C ILE A 38 1.15 -3.37 -10.60
N ASP A 39 1.11 -4.03 -11.75
CA ASP A 39 1.90 -5.23 -12.01
C ASP A 39 3.36 -4.88 -12.36
N THR A 40 4.25 -5.85 -12.16
CA THR A 40 5.71 -5.71 -12.08
C THR A 40 6.41 -5.18 -13.31
N ALA A 41 5.78 -5.27 -14.47
CA ALA A 41 6.42 -4.83 -15.71
C ALA A 41 6.15 -3.34 -16.00
N VAL A 42 5.44 -2.64 -15.10
CA VAL A 42 5.11 -1.23 -15.30
C VAL A 42 5.98 -0.35 -14.42
N THR A 43 6.64 0.60 -15.03
CA THR A 43 7.21 1.74 -14.33
C THR A 43 6.11 2.81 -14.20
N PHE A 44 5.64 3.01 -12.98
CA PHE A 44 4.68 4.07 -12.69
C PHE A 44 5.41 5.29 -12.12
N THR A 45 5.27 6.41 -12.81
CA THR A 45 5.78 7.71 -12.36
C THR A 45 4.62 8.62 -12.04
N ASN A 46 4.51 9.05 -10.79
CA ASN A 46 3.47 9.96 -10.36
C ASN A 46 4.04 11.37 -10.20
N ASN A 47 3.75 12.24 -11.14
CA ASN A 47 4.03 13.67 -11.07
C ASN A 47 2.79 14.51 -10.75
N GLY A 48 1.61 13.88 -10.75
CA GLY A 48 0.33 14.52 -10.49
C GLY A 48 -0.24 14.16 -9.13
N THR A 49 -1.55 14.22 -9.03
CA THR A 49 -2.29 13.83 -7.82
C THR A 49 -2.95 12.47 -8.01
N LEU A 50 -2.51 11.48 -7.23
CA LEU A 50 -3.15 10.18 -7.17
C LEU A 50 -4.03 10.11 -5.92
N VAL A 51 -5.32 10.04 -6.12
CA VAL A 51 -6.30 9.80 -5.05
C VAL A 51 -6.66 8.32 -5.11
N SER A 52 -6.04 7.54 -4.25
CA SER A 52 -6.32 6.12 -4.13
C SER A 52 -6.30 5.72 -2.67
N ALA A 53 -7.30 4.94 -2.28
CA ALA A 53 -7.33 4.39 -0.93
C ALA A 53 -6.13 3.49 -0.68
N ILE A 54 -5.86 2.61 -1.63
CA ILE A 54 -4.80 1.61 -1.54
C ILE A 54 -4.13 1.47 -2.90
N THR A 55 -2.81 1.36 -2.89
CA THR A 55 -2.03 0.98 -4.05
C THR A 55 -1.24 -0.28 -3.72
N ALA A 56 -1.39 -1.33 -4.52
CA ALA A 56 -0.60 -2.53 -4.43
C ALA A 56 0.39 -2.59 -5.60
N VAL A 57 1.66 -2.74 -5.28
CA VAL A 57 2.74 -2.84 -6.28
C VAL A 57 3.37 -4.22 -6.17
N ARG A 58 3.24 -5.02 -7.21
CA ARG A 58 3.85 -6.34 -7.30
C ARG A 58 5.37 -6.23 -7.47
N GLN A 59 6.13 -7.03 -6.75
CA GLN A 59 7.58 -7.01 -6.82
C GLN A 59 8.13 -7.74 -8.07
N PRO A 60 9.27 -7.27 -8.65
CA PRO A 60 9.81 -7.82 -9.90
C PRO A 60 10.22 -9.29 -9.88
N LYS A 61 10.49 -9.88 -8.72
CA LYS A 61 11.03 -11.23 -8.60
C LYS A 61 10.09 -12.21 -7.88
N GLY A 62 8.79 -12.00 -7.95
CA GLY A 62 7.92 -12.91 -7.23
C GLY A 62 6.44 -12.60 -7.37
N THR A 63 5.65 -13.24 -6.53
CA THR A 63 4.20 -13.05 -6.44
C THR A 63 3.82 -12.11 -5.30
N SER A 64 4.80 -11.49 -4.63
CA SER A 64 4.57 -10.57 -3.52
C SER A 64 4.13 -9.20 -4.00
N TYR A 65 3.38 -8.52 -3.14
CA TYR A 65 2.93 -7.15 -3.36
C TYR A 65 3.40 -6.28 -2.21
N ASP A 66 3.94 -5.09 -2.51
CA ASP A 66 4.01 -4.01 -1.55
C ASP A 66 2.69 -3.25 -1.60
N VAL A 67 2.07 -3.06 -0.45
CA VAL A 67 0.75 -2.43 -0.32
C VAL A 67 0.89 -1.12 0.40
N TYR A 68 0.33 -0.07 -0.18
CA TYR A 68 0.33 1.28 0.38
C TYR A 68 -1.11 1.70 0.66
N ALA A 69 -1.43 1.92 1.92
CA ALA A 69 -2.76 2.41 2.31
C ALA A 69 -2.97 3.90 1.99
N ASN A 70 -1.91 4.62 1.63
CA ASN A 70 -1.93 6.03 1.25
C ASN A 70 -2.56 6.95 2.32
N GLY A 71 -2.37 6.62 3.59
CA GLY A 71 -2.96 7.38 4.70
C GLY A 71 -4.45 7.08 4.95
N THR A 72 -5.07 6.22 4.19
CA THR A 72 -6.43 5.77 4.44
C THR A 72 -6.44 4.74 5.57
N PRO A 73 -7.36 4.84 6.54
CA PRO A 73 -7.54 3.81 7.55
C PRO A 73 -7.91 2.47 6.90
N ILE A 74 -7.19 1.42 7.24
CA ILE A 74 -7.42 0.07 6.71
C ILE A 74 -7.57 -0.96 7.82
N GLU A 75 -8.30 -2.02 7.52
CA GLU A 75 -8.38 -3.24 8.29
C GLU A 75 -7.81 -4.40 7.49
N ILE A 76 -7.09 -5.30 8.16
CA ILE A 76 -6.50 -6.49 7.56
C ILE A 76 -7.10 -7.71 8.22
N THR A 77 -7.65 -8.63 7.43
CA THR A 77 -8.22 -9.88 7.91
C THR A 77 -7.65 -11.07 7.13
N ALA A 78 -7.69 -12.25 7.74
CA ALA A 78 -7.44 -13.48 7.02
C ALA A 78 -8.51 -13.66 5.92
N TYR A 79 -8.08 -14.08 4.74
CA TYR A 79 -8.98 -14.38 3.63
C TYR A 79 -8.98 -15.88 3.31
N SER A 80 -7.81 -16.48 3.33
CA SER A 80 -7.56 -17.93 3.26
C SER A 80 -6.26 -18.23 3.98
N THR A 81 -5.80 -19.47 3.98
CA THR A 81 -4.56 -19.90 4.66
C THR A 81 -3.32 -19.11 4.26
N ASP A 82 -3.29 -18.59 3.03
CA ASP A 82 -2.14 -17.91 2.46
C ASP A 82 -2.47 -16.52 1.91
N SER A 83 -3.60 -15.95 2.30
CA SER A 83 -4.08 -14.68 1.75
C SER A 83 -4.61 -13.76 2.85
N VAL A 84 -4.47 -12.47 2.64
CA VAL A 84 -5.14 -11.43 3.43
C VAL A 84 -6.08 -10.62 2.56
N LYS A 85 -7.07 -10.05 3.22
CA LYS A 85 -8.01 -9.11 2.67
C LYS A 85 -7.80 -7.77 3.38
N ILE A 86 -7.61 -6.72 2.59
CA ILE A 86 -7.48 -5.36 3.09
C ILE A 86 -8.78 -4.64 2.77
N THR A 87 -9.39 -4.05 3.77
CA THR A 87 -10.64 -3.33 3.64
C THR A 87 -10.47 -1.87 4.03
N LYS A 88 -11.23 -1.02 3.35
CA LYS A 88 -11.41 0.39 3.65
C LYS A 88 -12.89 0.65 3.83
N GLN A 89 -13.29 1.19 4.99
CA GLN A 89 -14.69 1.56 5.26
C GLN A 89 -15.66 0.40 4.97
N GLY A 90 -15.31 -0.81 5.38
CA GLY A 90 -16.13 -2.01 5.19
C GLY A 90 -16.13 -2.59 3.77
N LYS A 91 -15.48 -1.95 2.79
CA LYS A 91 -15.33 -2.47 1.42
C LYS A 91 -14.00 -3.14 1.22
N THR A 92 -13.98 -4.31 0.59
CA THR A 92 -12.74 -4.97 0.20
C THR A 92 -12.03 -4.16 -0.89
N ALA A 93 -10.84 -3.70 -0.58
CA ALA A 93 -10.01 -2.98 -1.55
C ALA A 93 -9.02 -3.92 -2.26
N VAL A 94 -8.39 -4.83 -1.53
CA VAL A 94 -7.45 -5.81 -2.06
C VAL A 94 -7.60 -7.12 -1.33
N ALA A 95 -7.66 -8.22 -2.08
CA ALA A 95 -7.48 -9.56 -1.56
C ALA A 95 -6.38 -10.25 -2.37
N PHE A 96 -5.34 -10.74 -1.71
CA PHE A 96 -4.18 -11.32 -2.38
C PHE A 96 -3.45 -12.32 -1.48
N LYS A 97 -2.66 -13.18 -2.11
CA LYS A 97 -1.71 -14.03 -1.40
C LYS A 97 -0.67 -13.18 -0.71
N VAL A 98 -0.26 -13.60 0.49
CA VAL A 98 0.75 -12.93 1.30
C VAL A 98 2.02 -13.77 1.31
N PRO A 99 2.81 -13.74 0.24
CA PRO A 99 4.12 -14.38 0.26
C PRO A 99 4.99 -13.76 1.36
N SER A 100 5.95 -14.50 1.81
CA SER A 100 6.87 -14.10 2.89
C SER A 100 7.61 -12.77 2.67
N THR A 101 7.55 -12.21 1.47
CA THR A 101 8.23 -10.96 1.09
C THR A 101 7.29 -9.76 0.97
N SER A 102 5.98 -9.95 1.13
CA SER A 102 5.01 -8.85 1.07
C SER A 102 5.21 -7.87 2.22
N LYS A 103 5.08 -6.58 1.90
CA LYS A 103 5.15 -5.48 2.88
C LYS A 103 3.88 -4.66 2.82
N ILE A 104 3.41 -4.24 3.98
CA ILE A 104 2.25 -3.34 4.10
C ILE A 104 2.70 -2.03 4.71
N TYR A 105 2.38 -0.94 4.04
CA TYR A 105 2.66 0.42 4.47
C TYR A 105 1.36 1.16 4.76
N GLY A 106 1.28 1.81 5.90
CA GLY A 106 0.15 2.70 6.23
C GLY A 106 0.16 3.99 5.42
N GLY A 107 1.35 4.47 5.07
CA GLY A 107 1.54 5.66 4.25
C GLY A 107 1.57 5.39 2.74
N ALA A 108 2.21 6.26 2.01
CA ALA A 108 2.29 6.23 0.55
C ALA A 108 3.70 5.94 0.05
N LYS A 109 3.81 5.67 -1.25
CA LYS A 109 5.10 5.61 -1.95
C LYS A 109 5.43 7.00 -2.50
N GLU A 110 6.59 7.53 -2.08
CA GLU A 110 7.11 8.82 -2.56
C GLU A 110 6.11 9.99 -2.44
N SER A 111 5.25 9.95 -1.40
CA SER A 111 4.25 10.98 -1.15
C SER A 111 3.95 11.09 0.34
N THR A 112 3.76 12.30 0.82
CA THR A 112 3.42 12.60 2.22
C THR A 112 1.93 12.43 2.47
N VAL A 113 1.58 11.89 3.63
CA VAL A 113 0.19 11.76 4.10
C VAL A 113 0.01 12.41 5.47
N ALA A 114 -1.23 12.75 5.82
CA ALA A 114 -1.53 13.42 7.08
C ALA A 114 -1.46 12.47 8.28
N SER A 115 -2.03 11.27 8.15
CA SER A 115 -2.07 10.26 9.20
C SER A 115 -2.20 8.86 8.61
N THR A 116 -1.93 7.85 9.41
CA THR A 116 -2.12 6.45 9.03
C THR A 116 -2.81 5.68 10.13
N SER A 117 -3.57 4.65 9.77
CA SER A 117 -4.22 3.76 10.71
C SER A 117 -4.33 2.37 10.10
N ILE A 118 -3.69 1.40 10.77
CA ILE A 118 -3.76 -0.01 10.40
C ILE A 118 -4.35 -0.77 11.58
N ASN A 119 -5.46 -1.46 11.36
CA ASN A 119 -6.04 -2.41 12.31
C ASN A 119 -5.91 -3.81 11.71
N MET A 120 -4.95 -4.59 12.22
CA MET A 120 -4.76 -5.97 11.81
C MET A 120 -5.57 -6.89 12.71
N ILE A 121 -6.69 -7.37 12.22
CA ILE A 121 -7.68 -8.15 12.98
C ILE A 121 -7.28 -9.62 13.02
N SER A 122 -6.83 -10.17 11.89
CA SER A 122 -6.42 -11.57 11.77
C SER A 122 -5.53 -11.80 10.57
N GLY A 123 -4.88 -12.95 10.52
CA GLY A 123 -3.99 -13.34 9.44
C GLY A 123 -2.53 -13.07 9.76
N THR A 124 -1.67 -13.33 8.77
CA THR A 124 -0.23 -13.16 8.92
C THR A 124 0.33 -12.30 7.81
N VAL A 125 1.11 -11.29 8.16
CA VAL A 125 1.95 -10.53 7.24
C VAL A 125 3.40 -10.59 7.71
N ARG A 126 4.35 -10.56 6.80
CA ARG A 126 5.76 -10.62 7.17
C ARG A 126 6.24 -9.28 7.71
N THR A 127 5.96 -8.21 7.01
CA THR A 127 6.49 -6.88 7.32
C THR A 127 5.39 -5.84 7.25
N MET A 128 5.32 -5.03 8.29
CA MET A 128 4.37 -3.92 8.38
C MET A 128 5.10 -2.64 8.81
N LEU A 129 4.84 -1.55 8.11
CA LEU A 129 5.36 -0.23 8.41
C LEU A 129 4.21 0.77 8.51
N GLY A 130 4.19 1.53 9.59
CA GLY A 130 3.14 2.53 9.81
C GLY A 130 3.20 3.71 8.87
N GLY A 131 4.40 4.11 8.45
CA GLY A 131 4.64 5.19 7.50
C GLY A 131 4.67 4.75 6.05
N GLY A 132 5.30 5.57 5.22
CA GLY A 132 5.43 5.31 3.79
C GLY A 132 6.80 4.77 3.37
N ASN A 133 7.06 4.80 2.09
CA ASN A 133 8.32 4.37 1.50
C ASN A 133 8.79 5.40 0.47
N SER A 134 9.95 5.96 0.69
CA SER A 134 10.65 6.73 -0.34
C SER A 134 12.14 6.45 -0.29
N THR A 135 12.74 6.30 -1.46
CA THR A 135 14.19 6.21 -1.65
C THR A 135 14.83 7.55 -2.01
N LYS A 136 14.01 8.60 -2.13
CA LYS A 136 14.41 9.93 -2.59
C LYS A 136 14.11 10.98 -1.53
N SER A 137 15.07 11.85 -1.28
CA SER A 137 14.93 12.94 -0.32
C SER A 137 14.03 14.08 -0.78
N ASP A 138 13.89 14.25 -2.09
CA ASP A 138 13.06 15.29 -2.72
C ASP A 138 11.58 14.90 -2.80
N THR A 139 11.26 13.63 -2.65
CA THR A 139 9.89 13.10 -2.60
C THR A 139 9.69 12.25 -1.35
N PRO A 140 9.79 12.82 -0.13
CA PRO A 140 9.65 12.05 1.10
C PRO A 140 8.24 11.46 1.25
N ALA A 141 8.16 10.35 1.93
CA ALA A 141 6.90 9.67 2.24
C ALA A 141 6.56 9.84 3.73
N ASP A 142 6.56 11.07 4.20
CA ASP A 142 6.36 11.43 5.60
C ASP A 142 4.90 11.24 6.03
N VAL A 143 4.71 11.03 7.32
CA VAL A 143 3.40 11.15 7.99
C VAL A 143 3.47 12.36 8.90
N THR A 144 2.76 13.42 8.55
CA THR A 144 2.85 14.72 9.24
C THR A 144 2.15 14.73 10.60
N GLY A 145 1.20 13.82 10.81
CA GLY A 145 0.49 13.64 12.06
C GLY A 145 0.78 12.28 12.70
N LYS A 146 -0.29 11.58 13.07
CA LYS A 146 -0.23 10.36 13.84
C LYS A 146 -0.18 9.10 12.97
N ILE A 147 0.67 8.17 13.34
CA ILE A 147 0.65 6.76 12.93
C ILE A 147 -0.01 5.94 14.03
N SER A 148 -1.00 5.13 13.69
CA SER A 148 -1.66 4.19 14.59
C SER A 148 -1.64 2.79 14.01
N ILE A 149 -1.09 1.82 14.76
CA ILE A 149 -1.08 0.42 14.38
C ILE A 149 -1.67 -0.39 15.53
N GLN A 150 -2.67 -1.20 15.23
CA GLN A 150 -3.25 -2.15 16.16
C GLN A 150 -3.12 -3.56 15.61
N ILE A 151 -2.52 -4.46 16.38
CA ILE A 151 -2.36 -5.88 16.06
C ILE A 151 -3.21 -6.67 17.04
N GLN A 152 -4.30 -7.28 16.60
CA GLN A 152 -5.18 -8.04 17.46
C GLN A 152 -4.66 -9.47 17.70
N LYS A 153 -5.20 -10.14 18.70
CA LYS A 153 -4.72 -11.46 19.18
C LYS A 153 -4.63 -12.56 18.11
N ASP A 154 -5.47 -12.49 17.07
CA ASP A 154 -5.50 -13.47 15.99
C ASP A 154 -4.66 -13.05 14.76
N ALA A 155 -3.89 -11.98 14.92
CA ALA A 155 -3.03 -11.42 13.88
C ALA A 155 -1.56 -11.59 14.21
N THR A 156 -0.73 -11.74 13.18
CA THR A 156 0.71 -11.92 13.33
C THR A 156 1.48 -11.10 12.30
N VAL A 157 2.46 -10.33 12.78
CA VAL A 157 3.54 -9.78 11.96
C VAL A 157 4.77 -10.63 12.21
N SER A 158 5.17 -11.45 11.23
CA SER A 158 6.09 -12.56 11.47
C SER A 158 7.58 -12.20 11.42
N TYR A 159 7.93 -11.02 10.94
CA TYR A 159 9.34 -10.63 10.80
C TYR A 159 9.64 -9.22 11.32
N LEU A 160 9.00 -8.18 10.77
CA LEU A 160 9.35 -6.81 11.07
C LEU A 160 8.11 -5.92 11.19
N LEU A 161 7.98 -5.28 12.34
CA LEU A 161 7.02 -4.20 12.59
C LEU A 161 7.79 -2.90 12.83
N VAL A 162 7.52 -1.88 12.01
CA VAL A 162 8.14 -0.57 12.10
C VAL A 162 7.07 0.49 12.32
N GLY A 163 7.22 1.31 13.35
CA GLY A 163 6.30 2.40 13.63
C GLY A 163 6.34 3.50 12.57
N SER A 164 7.53 3.86 12.08
CA SER A 164 7.70 4.81 10.97
C SER A 164 7.65 4.11 9.61
N GLY A 165 8.17 4.77 8.59
CA GLY A 165 8.31 4.18 7.26
C GLY A 165 9.74 3.79 6.90
N TYR A 166 10.00 3.64 5.62
CA TYR A 166 11.28 3.21 5.08
C TYR A 166 12.05 4.38 4.46
N ARG A 167 13.32 4.55 4.85
CA ARG A 167 14.27 5.58 4.40
C ARG A 167 13.72 7.01 4.63
N TYR A 168 13.41 7.75 3.56
CA TYR A 168 12.91 9.12 3.65
C TYR A 168 11.42 9.12 4.01
N SER A 169 11.12 8.66 5.22
CA SER A 169 9.77 8.65 5.77
C SER A 169 9.87 8.93 7.27
N LYS A 170 9.49 10.12 7.66
CA LYS A 170 9.43 10.58 9.05
C LYS A 170 8.03 10.41 9.60
N ALA A 171 7.94 10.21 10.89
CA ALA A 171 6.69 10.20 11.63
C ALA A 171 6.78 11.24 12.76
N ASN A 172 5.68 11.95 12.98
CA ASN A 172 5.61 12.89 14.09
C ASN A 172 5.20 12.19 15.39
N GLU A 173 4.25 11.28 15.31
CA GLU A 173 3.72 10.57 16.47
C GLU A 173 3.37 9.12 16.08
N VAL A 174 3.76 8.15 16.92
CA VAL A 174 3.57 6.72 16.63
C VAL A 174 2.92 6.03 17.83
N TYR A 175 1.83 5.32 17.58
CA TYR A 175 1.13 4.45 18.53
C TYR A 175 1.07 3.03 17.97
N ILE A 176 1.53 2.08 18.78
CA ILE A 176 1.46 0.65 18.45
C ILE A 176 0.82 -0.06 19.65
N ASP A 177 -0.26 -0.78 19.39
CA ASP A 177 -0.98 -1.63 20.33
C ASP A 177 -0.97 -3.07 19.82
N ILE A 178 -0.53 -4.01 20.70
CA ILE A 178 -0.31 -5.43 20.36
C ILE A 178 -0.96 -6.31 21.42
#